data_4b72b5fd85a02a93fc8874cda6f2f601
#
_entry.id   4b72b5fd85a02a93fc8874cda6f2f601
#
_cell.length_a   1.000
_cell.length_b   1.000
_cell.length_c   1.000
_cell.angle_alpha   90.00
_cell.angle_beta   90.00
_cell.angle_gamma   90.00
#
_symmetry.space_group_name_H-M   'P 1'
#
loop_
_entity.id
_entity.type
_entity.pdbx_description
1 polymer ?
#
loop_
_entity_poly.entity_id
_entity_poly.type
_entity_poly.pdbx_seq_one_letter_code
_entity_poly.pdbx_strand_id
1 'polypeptide(L)'
;MKRLFFPLLAGLLWLMSGTLSATERTYNVLFIQSYTKNTPWHSLLTENLENGLDKGGVKANITTEYLNADYWSFASECFIMRRICERARQRKTDLIVTSSDEAFFTLTHCGDSLPYQIPVVVSGIKYPDERVFERMPNVSGYVSKTDFDVLLDAAVRMFPSRRELVCLSDSSFLSLKGVKAVEESWERIKSNYPEHELKVLNVQAKSLNSIITSICYDYNAYKHIVIAPKWIPFLSLKLKAPVFTSQNLAMTN
;
A
#
# COMPACT_ATOMS: atom_id res chain seq x y z
N MET A 1 48.23 58.48 7.32
CA MET A 1 47.92 57.14 7.92
C MET A 1 46.52 56.57 7.44
N LYS A 2 46.19 56.60 6.17
CA LYS A 2 44.86 56.15 5.64
C LYS A 2 44.93 55.11 4.52
N ARG A 3 46.09 54.53 4.18
CA ARG A 3 46.25 53.64 3.02
C ARG A 3 46.57 52.18 3.35
N LEU A 4 46.69 51.77 4.61
CA LEU A 4 46.97 50.37 5.01
C LEU A 4 45.76 49.57 5.49
N PHE A 5 44.58 50.20 5.64
CA PHE A 5 43.38 49.48 6.13
C PHE A 5 42.61 48.69 5.04
N PHE A 6 42.78 49.10 3.75
CA PHE A 6 42.03 48.48 2.66
C PHE A 6 42.51 47.08 2.28
N PRO A 7 43.79 46.75 2.24
CA PRO A 7 44.26 45.39 1.93
C PRO A 7 44.02 44.41 3.06
N LEU A 8 43.97 44.86 4.30
CA LEU A 8 43.70 43.99 5.45
C LEU A 8 42.21 43.57 5.49
N LEU A 9 41.31 44.44 5.15
CA LEU A 9 39.88 44.14 5.06
C LEU A 9 39.55 43.19 3.89
N ALA A 10 40.20 43.36 2.74
CA ALA A 10 40.09 42.49 1.58
C ALA A 10 40.64 41.07 1.87
N GLY A 11 41.76 40.97 2.62
CA GLY A 11 42.30 39.68 3.04
C GLY A 11 41.40 38.94 4.02
N LEU A 12 40.72 39.66 4.95
CA LEU A 12 39.79 39.07 5.89
C LEU A 12 38.48 38.55 5.20
N LEU A 13 37.99 39.24 4.19
CA LEU A 13 36.85 38.81 3.37
C LEU A 13 37.24 37.59 2.49
N TRP A 14 38.46 37.43 2.07
CA TRP A 14 38.93 36.28 1.31
C TRP A 14 39.12 35.03 2.16
N LEU A 15 39.48 35.20 3.45
CA LEU A 15 39.55 34.11 4.40
C LEU A 15 38.19 33.59 4.88
N MET A 16 37.10 34.38 4.71
CA MET A 16 35.73 33.97 4.99
C MET A 16 35.04 33.28 3.82
N SER A 17 35.67 33.22 2.66
CA SER A 17 35.22 32.38 1.52
C SER A 17 35.63 30.91 1.69
N GLY A 18 35.80 30.46 2.93
CA GLY A 18 35.87 29.04 3.25
C GLY A 18 34.60 28.40 2.68
N THR A 19 34.75 27.56 1.70
CA THR A 19 33.72 26.72 1.11
C THR A 19 32.86 26.19 2.24
N LEU A 20 31.63 26.73 2.38
CA LEU A 20 30.54 26.02 3.05
C LEU A 20 30.32 24.76 2.22
N SER A 21 31.13 23.74 2.48
CA SER A 21 30.88 22.41 2.03
C SER A 21 29.61 22.00 2.77
N ALA A 22 28.46 22.22 2.15
CA ALA A 22 27.23 21.65 2.67
C ALA A 22 27.49 20.16 2.81
N THR A 23 27.68 19.70 4.04
CA THR A 23 27.83 18.27 4.31
C THR A 23 26.57 17.63 3.77
N GLU A 24 26.69 16.93 2.66
CA GLU A 24 25.58 16.31 1.97
C GLU A 24 24.95 15.31 2.94
N ARG A 25 23.79 15.68 3.48
CA ARG A 25 23.09 14.88 4.50
C ARG A 25 22.56 13.62 3.84
N THR A 26 22.88 12.47 4.42
CA THR A 26 22.30 11.19 4.04
C THR A 26 21.10 10.93 4.95
N TYR A 27 19.92 10.68 4.35
CA TYR A 27 18.68 10.42 5.07
C TYR A 27 18.49 8.93 5.29
N ASN A 28 17.97 8.55 6.46
CA ASN A 28 17.57 7.17 6.75
C ASN A 28 16.08 7.01 6.43
N VAL A 29 15.79 6.27 5.38
CA VAL A 29 14.43 6.02 4.89
C VAL A 29 14.01 4.61 5.28
N LEU A 30 12.88 4.49 5.98
CA LEU A 30 12.22 3.22 6.25
C LEU A 30 11.11 3.00 5.21
N PHE A 31 11.22 1.96 4.39
CA PHE A 31 10.18 1.56 3.45
C PHE A 31 9.44 0.32 3.98
N ILE A 32 8.16 0.48 4.33
CA ILE A 32 7.32 -0.62 4.84
C ILE A 32 6.39 -1.08 3.73
N GLN A 33 6.57 -2.31 3.30
CA GLN A 33 5.73 -2.94 2.29
C GLN A 33 4.69 -3.85 2.95
N SER A 34 3.44 -3.78 2.48
CA SER A 34 2.31 -4.50 3.07
C SER A 34 2.45 -6.01 2.98
N TYR A 35 2.95 -6.53 1.86
CA TYR A 35 2.95 -7.97 1.55
C TYR A 35 4.35 -8.57 1.64
N THR A 36 4.47 -9.86 1.34
CA THR A 36 5.75 -10.57 1.34
C THR A 36 6.73 -10.06 0.28
N LYS A 37 8.02 -10.26 0.53
CA LYS A 37 9.11 -9.89 -0.39
C LYS A 37 8.92 -10.45 -1.82
N ASN A 38 8.31 -11.63 -1.93
CA ASN A 38 8.12 -12.31 -3.21
C ASN A 38 6.91 -11.80 -4.02
N THR A 39 6.22 -10.78 -3.55
CA THR A 39 5.12 -10.16 -4.27
C THR A 39 5.66 -9.49 -5.55
N PRO A 40 5.09 -9.74 -6.73
CA PRO A 40 5.70 -9.40 -8.03
C PRO A 40 6.09 -7.94 -8.22
N TRP A 41 5.38 -7.00 -7.58
CA TRP A 41 5.62 -5.56 -7.73
C TRP A 41 6.58 -4.96 -6.68
N HIS A 42 6.98 -5.73 -5.65
CA HIS A 42 7.76 -5.17 -4.54
C HIS A 42 9.17 -4.74 -4.95
N SER A 43 9.83 -5.51 -5.81
CA SER A 43 11.14 -5.13 -6.33
C SER A 43 11.07 -3.84 -7.14
N LEU A 44 10.04 -3.73 -7.99
CA LEU A 44 9.81 -2.54 -8.81
C LEU A 44 9.53 -1.29 -7.94
N LEU A 45 8.74 -1.43 -6.87
CA LEU A 45 8.48 -0.32 -5.95
C LEU A 45 9.76 0.15 -5.23
N THR A 46 10.60 -0.79 -4.79
CA THR A 46 11.88 -0.47 -4.15
C THR A 46 12.81 0.25 -5.14
N GLU A 47 12.98 -0.30 -6.33
CA GLU A 47 13.79 0.28 -7.39
C GLU A 47 13.30 1.68 -7.80
N ASN A 48 11.99 1.86 -7.93
CA ASN A 48 11.42 3.17 -8.26
C ASN A 48 11.63 4.21 -7.14
N LEU A 49 11.57 3.79 -5.87
CA LEU A 49 11.88 4.66 -4.75
C LEU A 49 13.35 5.09 -4.77
N GLU A 50 14.29 4.14 -4.95
CA GLU A 50 15.71 4.40 -5.07
C GLU A 50 16.00 5.37 -6.23
N ASN A 51 15.53 5.02 -7.42
CA ASN A 51 15.69 5.85 -8.62
C ASN A 51 15.07 7.25 -8.47
N GLY A 52 13.94 7.37 -7.77
CA GLY A 52 13.28 8.64 -7.52
C GLY A 52 14.11 9.55 -6.62
N LEU A 53 14.68 9.00 -5.55
CA LEU A 53 15.55 9.75 -4.63
C LEU A 53 16.85 10.17 -5.32
N ASP A 54 17.48 9.27 -6.08
CA ASP A 54 18.70 9.57 -6.82
C ASP A 54 18.49 10.67 -7.86
N LYS A 55 17.41 10.60 -8.64
CA LYS A 55 17.03 11.66 -9.60
C LYS A 55 16.74 13.00 -8.92
N GLY A 56 16.23 12.96 -7.68
CA GLY A 56 16.02 14.14 -6.85
C GLY A 56 17.29 14.68 -6.21
N GLY A 57 18.45 14.03 -6.38
CA GLY A 57 19.71 14.39 -5.74
C GLY A 57 19.70 14.14 -4.22
N VAL A 58 18.84 13.25 -3.74
CA VAL A 58 18.67 12.94 -2.32
C VAL A 58 19.46 11.67 -1.98
N LYS A 59 20.53 11.80 -1.18
CA LYS A 59 21.26 10.65 -0.64
C LYS A 59 20.44 9.98 0.47
N ALA A 60 20.12 8.71 0.32
CA ALA A 60 19.35 7.98 1.30
C ALA A 60 19.88 6.55 1.55
N ASN A 61 19.80 6.14 2.82
CA ASN A 61 19.95 4.75 3.23
C ASN A 61 18.54 4.16 3.37
N ILE A 62 18.11 3.36 2.40
CA ILE A 62 16.78 2.76 2.42
C ILE A 62 16.84 1.42 3.14
N THR A 63 15.99 1.27 4.14
CA THR A 63 15.74 -0.02 4.80
C THR A 63 14.33 -0.47 4.46
N THR A 64 14.20 -1.60 3.77
CA THR A 64 12.90 -2.18 3.43
C THR A 64 12.49 -3.23 4.47
N GLU A 65 11.28 -3.10 5.00
CA GLU A 65 10.66 -4.04 5.93
C GLU A 65 9.33 -4.53 5.32
N TYR A 66 8.96 -5.78 5.63
CA TYR A 66 7.77 -6.43 5.07
C TYR A 66 6.81 -6.79 6.20
N LEU A 67 5.56 -6.34 6.07
CA LEU A 67 4.49 -6.63 7.04
C LEU A 67 3.95 -8.05 6.89
N ASN A 68 4.05 -8.63 5.69
CA ASN A 68 3.52 -9.95 5.33
C ASN A 68 2.02 -10.08 5.62
N ALA A 69 1.24 -9.05 5.31
CA ALA A 69 -0.20 -8.97 5.58
C ALA A 69 -1.02 -10.03 4.83
N ASP A 70 -0.43 -10.68 3.84
CA ASP A 70 -1.01 -11.79 3.08
C ASP A 70 -1.06 -13.12 3.88
N TYR A 71 -0.29 -13.24 4.96
CA TYR A 71 -0.22 -14.47 5.79
C TYR A 71 -0.69 -14.28 7.23
N TRP A 72 -0.75 -13.04 7.73
CA TRP A 72 -0.94 -12.78 9.14
C TRP A 72 -2.31 -12.19 9.46
N SER A 73 -2.75 -12.42 10.69
CA SER A 73 -3.87 -11.68 11.26
C SER A 73 -3.45 -10.27 11.66
N PHE A 74 -4.41 -9.35 11.80
CA PHE A 74 -4.14 -7.98 12.23
C PHE A 74 -3.35 -7.92 13.56
N ALA A 75 -3.61 -8.82 14.50
CA ALA A 75 -2.85 -8.90 15.76
C ALA A 75 -1.37 -9.21 15.52
N SER A 76 -1.06 -10.11 14.59
CA SER A 76 0.31 -10.45 14.22
C SER A 76 0.97 -9.31 13.44
N GLU A 77 0.22 -8.64 12.56
CA GLU A 77 0.69 -7.44 11.85
C GLU A 77 1.07 -6.34 12.84
N CYS A 78 0.24 -6.08 13.87
CA CYS A 78 0.55 -5.13 14.94
C CYS A 78 1.82 -5.50 15.69
N PHE A 79 2.03 -6.76 15.99
CA PHE A 79 3.26 -7.21 16.65
C PHE A 79 4.49 -6.96 15.78
N ILE A 80 4.43 -7.29 14.49
CA ILE A 80 5.50 -7.04 13.53
C ILE A 80 5.76 -5.53 13.40
N MET A 81 4.70 -4.73 13.28
CA MET A 81 4.82 -3.28 13.13
C MET A 81 5.49 -2.61 14.34
N ARG A 82 5.16 -3.01 15.56
CA ARG A 82 5.84 -2.50 16.76
C ARG A 82 7.34 -2.76 16.71
N ARG A 83 7.75 -3.96 16.31
CA ARG A 83 9.18 -4.29 16.15
C ARG A 83 9.85 -3.50 15.03
N ILE A 84 9.15 -3.23 13.94
CA ILE A 84 9.64 -2.35 12.87
C ILE A 84 9.86 -0.94 13.44
N CYS A 85 8.90 -0.40 14.18
CA CYS A 85 9.00 0.92 14.78
C CYS A 85 10.12 1.03 15.82
N GLU A 86 10.36 -0.02 16.62
CA GLU A 86 11.51 -0.09 17.55
C GLU A 86 12.84 0.01 16.79
N ARG A 87 13.00 -0.76 15.71
CA ARG A 87 14.22 -0.71 14.86
C ARG A 87 14.36 0.66 14.18
N ALA A 88 13.24 1.26 13.74
CA ALA A 88 13.25 2.58 13.13
C ALA A 88 13.78 3.68 14.07
N ARG A 89 13.38 3.64 15.35
CA ARG A 89 13.91 4.56 16.38
C ARG A 89 15.41 4.39 16.56
N GLN A 90 15.89 3.12 16.66
CA GLN A 90 17.32 2.83 16.82
C GLN A 90 18.15 3.33 15.63
N ARG A 91 17.60 3.25 14.41
CA ARG A 91 18.26 3.69 13.17
C ARG A 91 18.14 5.19 12.93
N LYS A 92 17.46 5.94 13.79
CA LYS A 92 17.17 7.37 13.63
C LYS A 92 16.55 7.65 12.25
N THR A 93 15.46 6.98 11.96
CA THR A 93 14.72 7.12 10.70
C THR A 93 14.25 8.56 10.50
N ASP A 94 14.52 9.14 9.35
CA ASP A 94 14.14 10.50 8.97
C ASP A 94 12.81 10.54 8.21
N LEU A 95 12.46 9.46 7.49
CA LEU A 95 11.27 9.35 6.65
C LEU A 95 10.75 7.92 6.69
N ILE A 96 9.43 7.79 6.79
CA ILE A 96 8.74 6.51 6.60
C ILE A 96 7.98 6.55 5.27
N VAL A 97 8.16 5.53 4.44
CA VAL A 97 7.37 5.29 3.23
C VAL A 97 6.57 4.02 3.43
N THR A 98 5.26 4.04 3.13
CA THR A 98 4.43 2.83 3.17
C THR A 98 3.85 2.53 1.79
N SER A 99 3.73 1.25 1.45
CA SER A 99 3.02 0.83 0.24
C SER A 99 1.78 0.02 0.59
N SER A 100 0.66 0.39 -0.04
CA SER A 100 -0.68 -0.17 0.14
C SER A 100 -1.31 0.12 1.51
N ASP A 101 -2.59 -0.23 1.64
CA ASP A 101 -3.42 0.13 2.78
C ASP A 101 -2.97 -0.54 4.08
N GLU A 102 -2.57 -1.82 4.04
CA GLU A 102 -2.26 -2.60 5.23
C GLU A 102 -1.07 -2.03 6.00
N ALA A 103 0.01 -1.64 5.29
CA ALA A 103 1.19 -1.06 5.95
C ALA A 103 0.85 0.28 6.62
N PHE A 104 0.10 1.15 5.93
CA PHE A 104 -0.29 2.43 6.49
C PHE A 104 -1.29 2.28 7.63
N PHE A 105 -2.32 1.45 7.44
CA PHE A 105 -3.32 1.18 8.48
C PHE A 105 -2.67 0.61 9.74
N THR A 106 -1.80 -0.38 9.60
CA THR A 106 -1.13 -0.99 10.75
C THR A 106 -0.15 -0.05 11.41
N LEU A 107 0.57 0.77 10.63
CA LEU A 107 1.46 1.81 11.17
C LEU A 107 0.70 2.82 12.03
N THR A 108 -0.43 3.32 11.56
CA THR A 108 -1.23 4.33 12.27
C THR A 108 -1.96 3.80 13.50
N HIS A 109 -2.25 2.48 13.54
CA HIS A 109 -2.95 1.87 14.68
C HIS A 109 -2.02 1.21 15.69
N CYS A 110 -0.86 0.73 15.26
CA CYS A 110 0.03 -0.10 16.08
C CYS A 110 1.46 0.44 16.19
N GLY A 111 1.79 1.52 15.48
CA GLY A 111 3.13 2.13 15.44
C GLY A 111 3.47 3.03 16.62
N ASP A 112 2.67 3.02 17.67
CA ASP A 112 2.78 3.92 18.84
C ASP A 112 2.83 5.40 18.40
N SER A 113 3.78 6.17 18.96
CA SER A 113 3.95 7.61 18.64
C SER A 113 4.80 7.86 17.39
N LEU A 114 5.49 6.85 16.86
CA LEU A 114 6.48 7.06 15.80
C LEU A 114 5.91 7.72 14.52
N PRO A 115 4.76 7.27 13.99
CA PRO A 115 4.20 7.87 12.78
C PRO A 115 3.72 9.32 12.94
N TYR A 116 3.60 9.82 14.16
CA TYR A 116 3.27 11.22 14.45
C TYR A 116 4.52 12.13 14.59
N GLN A 117 5.70 11.53 14.71
CA GLN A 117 6.97 12.23 14.93
C GLN A 117 7.84 12.33 13.68
N ILE A 118 7.64 11.43 12.74
CA ILE A 118 8.43 11.31 11.51
C ILE A 118 7.51 11.55 10.31
N PRO A 119 7.95 12.29 9.27
CA PRO A 119 7.20 12.40 8.03
C PRO A 119 6.88 11.02 7.45
N VAL A 120 5.64 10.85 6.97
CA VAL A 120 5.16 9.61 6.37
C VAL A 120 4.68 9.89 4.95
N VAL A 121 5.22 9.16 3.99
CA VAL A 121 4.76 9.17 2.60
C VAL A 121 4.03 7.86 2.33
N VAL A 122 2.80 7.98 1.82
CA VAL A 122 1.96 6.83 1.52
C VAL A 122 1.83 6.64 0.00
N SER A 123 1.89 5.40 -0.45
CA SER A 123 1.76 5.05 -1.86
C SER A 123 0.72 3.94 -2.03
N GLY A 124 -0.25 4.17 -2.94
CA GLY A 124 -1.21 3.16 -3.35
C GLY A 124 -2.29 2.84 -2.31
N ILE A 125 -2.70 3.81 -1.51
CA ILE A 125 -3.85 3.66 -0.60
C ILE A 125 -5.13 3.68 -1.41
N LYS A 126 -5.97 2.66 -1.23
CA LYS A 126 -7.27 2.50 -1.91
C LYS A 126 -8.44 2.94 -1.04
N TYR A 127 -8.32 2.75 0.26
CA TYR A 127 -9.39 3.02 1.24
C TYR A 127 -8.92 4.06 2.27
N PRO A 128 -8.70 5.32 1.87
CA PRO A 128 -8.22 6.36 2.78
C PRO A 128 -9.23 6.59 3.91
N ASP A 129 -8.75 6.70 5.14
CA ASP A 129 -9.53 7.22 6.27
C ASP A 129 -9.19 8.70 6.46
N GLU A 130 -10.09 9.59 6.07
CA GLU A 130 -9.90 11.04 6.14
C GLU A 130 -9.57 11.52 7.55
N ARG A 131 -10.15 10.89 8.58
CA ARG A 131 -9.88 11.24 9.99
C ARG A 131 -8.43 10.97 10.39
N VAL A 132 -7.76 9.99 9.75
CA VAL A 132 -6.34 9.72 10.00
C VAL A 132 -5.50 10.84 9.39
N PHE A 133 -5.80 11.24 8.16
CA PHE A 133 -5.09 12.34 7.49
C PHE A 133 -5.28 13.69 8.20
N GLU A 134 -6.48 13.97 8.73
CA GLU A 134 -6.74 15.17 9.53
C GLU A 134 -5.90 15.22 10.82
N ARG A 135 -5.67 14.07 11.46
CA ARG A 135 -4.90 13.97 12.70
C ARG A 135 -3.38 13.93 12.50
N MET A 136 -2.93 13.64 11.28
CA MET A 136 -1.53 13.42 10.95
C MET A 136 -1.08 14.36 9.83
N PRO A 137 -0.81 15.65 10.16
CA PRO A 137 -0.40 16.65 9.16
C PRO A 137 0.97 16.35 8.52
N ASN A 138 1.72 15.42 9.09
CA ASN A 138 3.00 14.94 8.60
C ASN A 138 2.87 13.78 7.59
N VAL A 139 1.64 13.42 7.18
CA VAL A 139 1.38 12.40 6.16
C VAL A 139 1.09 13.07 4.82
N SER A 140 1.75 12.57 3.78
CA SER A 140 1.48 12.95 2.39
C SER A 140 1.57 11.73 1.48
N GLY A 141 1.10 11.86 0.23
CA GLY A 141 1.26 10.78 -0.76
C GLY A 141 0.10 10.64 -1.73
N TYR A 142 -0.04 9.43 -2.27
CA TYR A 142 -0.96 9.16 -3.37
C TYR A 142 -2.03 8.15 -2.97
N VAL A 143 -3.28 8.51 -3.27
CA VAL A 143 -4.46 7.64 -3.14
C VAL A 143 -4.76 7.03 -4.51
N SER A 144 -4.88 5.72 -4.57
CA SER A 144 -5.22 4.96 -5.78
C SER A 144 -6.59 4.32 -5.57
N LYS A 145 -7.66 4.99 -5.95
CA LYS A 145 -9.01 4.41 -5.86
C LYS A 145 -9.20 3.33 -6.92
N THR A 146 -9.71 2.18 -6.50
CA THR A 146 -10.18 1.15 -7.43
C THR A 146 -11.57 1.55 -7.92
N ASP A 147 -11.74 1.65 -9.22
CA ASP A 147 -13.05 1.81 -9.83
C ASP A 147 -13.73 0.44 -9.95
N PHE A 148 -14.52 0.11 -8.94
CA PHE A 148 -15.23 -1.16 -8.92
C PHE A 148 -16.40 -1.20 -9.92
N ASP A 149 -16.95 -0.08 -10.37
CA ASP A 149 -17.99 -0.06 -11.40
C ASP A 149 -17.40 -0.59 -12.72
N VAL A 150 -16.24 -0.08 -13.11
CA VAL A 150 -15.49 -0.54 -14.30
C VAL A 150 -15.04 -1.99 -14.13
N LEU A 151 -14.54 -2.38 -12.96
CA LEU A 151 -14.09 -3.74 -12.71
C LEU A 151 -15.21 -4.77 -12.83
N LEU A 152 -16.36 -4.50 -12.21
CA LEU A 152 -17.49 -5.41 -12.21
C LEU A 152 -18.15 -5.47 -13.59
N ASP A 153 -18.28 -4.34 -14.28
CA ASP A 153 -18.77 -4.27 -15.66
C ASP A 153 -17.88 -5.10 -16.60
N ALA A 154 -16.58 -4.90 -16.52
CA ALA A 154 -15.62 -5.69 -17.31
C ALA A 154 -15.70 -7.19 -16.98
N ALA A 155 -15.80 -7.56 -15.70
CA ALA A 155 -15.89 -8.94 -15.26
C ALA A 155 -17.11 -9.64 -15.84
N VAL A 156 -18.28 -9.00 -15.79
CA VAL A 156 -19.53 -9.55 -16.35
C VAL A 156 -19.46 -9.63 -17.87
N ARG A 157 -18.95 -8.61 -18.54
CA ARG A 157 -18.83 -8.62 -20.02
C ARG A 157 -17.86 -9.68 -20.54
N MET A 158 -16.77 -9.91 -19.82
CA MET A 158 -15.78 -10.94 -20.19
C MET A 158 -16.31 -12.36 -19.98
N PHE A 159 -17.25 -12.54 -19.02
CA PHE A 159 -17.77 -13.85 -18.66
C PHE A 159 -19.30 -13.85 -18.56
N PRO A 160 -20.04 -13.52 -19.62
CA PRO A 160 -21.50 -13.28 -19.58
C PRO A 160 -22.33 -14.51 -19.19
N SER A 161 -21.78 -15.71 -19.37
CA SER A 161 -22.44 -16.96 -18.93
C SER A 161 -22.32 -17.24 -17.43
N ARG A 162 -21.49 -16.47 -16.71
CA ARG A 162 -21.24 -16.64 -15.28
C ARG A 162 -22.06 -15.64 -14.49
N ARG A 163 -23.20 -16.06 -14.00
CA ARG A 163 -24.23 -15.17 -13.41
C ARG A 163 -24.03 -14.84 -11.94
N GLU A 164 -23.04 -15.46 -11.29
CA GLU A 164 -22.79 -15.24 -9.87
C GLU A 164 -21.41 -14.58 -9.68
N LEU A 165 -21.37 -13.43 -9.04
CA LEU A 165 -20.17 -12.75 -8.59
C LEU A 165 -19.99 -13.09 -7.11
N VAL A 166 -18.83 -13.65 -6.74
CA VAL A 166 -18.52 -14.02 -5.35
C VAL A 166 -17.44 -13.11 -4.83
N CYS A 167 -17.83 -12.16 -3.98
CA CYS A 167 -16.90 -11.25 -3.32
C CYS A 167 -16.33 -11.90 -2.05
N LEU A 168 -15.00 -12.00 -1.96
CA LEU A 168 -14.34 -12.59 -0.81
C LEU A 168 -14.11 -11.56 0.30
N SER A 169 -14.43 -11.94 1.55
CA SER A 169 -14.19 -11.12 2.74
C SER A 169 -13.50 -11.95 3.83
N ASP A 170 -12.44 -11.41 4.42
CA ASP A 170 -11.81 -12.02 5.60
C ASP A 170 -12.23 -11.35 6.91
N SER A 171 -13.23 -10.48 6.87
CA SER A 171 -13.75 -9.69 7.99
C SER A 171 -12.73 -8.75 8.65
N SER A 172 -11.53 -8.55 8.07
CA SER A 172 -10.63 -7.50 8.49
C SER A 172 -11.19 -6.12 8.13
N PHE A 173 -10.73 -5.07 8.80
CA PHE A 173 -11.20 -3.70 8.55
C PHE A 173 -11.08 -3.30 7.06
N LEU A 174 -9.94 -3.59 6.46
CA LEU A 174 -9.69 -3.25 5.04
C LEU A 174 -10.55 -4.10 4.09
N SER A 175 -10.71 -5.39 4.41
CA SER A 175 -11.59 -6.28 3.63
C SER A 175 -13.05 -5.81 3.68
N LEU A 176 -13.54 -5.42 4.86
CA LEU A 176 -14.90 -4.87 5.00
C LEU A 176 -15.08 -3.56 4.21
N LYS A 177 -14.06 -2.68 4.18
CA LYS A 177 -14.08 -1.47 3.33
C LYS A 177 -14.15 -1.84 1.86
N GLY A 178 -13.37 -2.81 1.42
CA GLY A 178 -13.36 -3.31 0.05
C GLY A 178 -14.69 -3.94 -0.36
N VAL A 179 -15.26 -4.80 0.50
CA VAL A 179 -16.58 -5.41 0.28
C VAL A 179 -17.66 -4.34 0.14
N LYS A 180 -17.70 -3.37 1.06
CA LYS A 180 -18.66 -2.27 0.99
C LYS A 180 -18.54 -1.51 -0.33
N ALA A 181 -17.32 -1.21 -0.79
CA ALA A 181 -17.11 -0.53 -2.07
C ALA A 181 -17.60 -1.37 -3.26
N VAL A 182 -17.41 -2.69 -3.22
CA VAL A 182 -17.93 -3.62 -4.23
C VAL A 182 -19.47 -3.65 -4.22
N GLU A 183 -20.08 -3.76 -3.04
CA GLU A 183 -21.56 -3.78 -2.90
C GLU A 183 -22.18 -2.47 -3.41
N GLU A 184 -21.63 -1.31 -3.00
CA GLU A 184 -22.10 0.00 -3.46
C GLU A 184 -21.96 0.15 -4.98
N SER A 185 -20.89 -0.36 -5.57
CA SER A 185 -20.69 -0.37 -7.02
C SER A 185 -21.67 -1.30 -7.71
N TRP A 186 -21.90 -2.49 -7.15
CA TRP A 186 -22.88 -3.42 -7.69
C TRP A 186 -24.28 -2.83 -7.71
N GLU A 187 -24.71 -2.18 -6.62
CA GLU A 187 -26.00 -1.51 -6.56
C GLU A 187 -26.20 -0.46 -7.67
N ARG A 188 -25.13 0.22 -8.09
CA ARG A 188 -25.18 1.20 -9.18
C ARG A 188 -25.34 0.56 -10.56
N ILE A 189 -24.71 -0.58 -10.82
CA ILE A 189 -24.63 -1.18 -12.15
C ILE A 189 -25.57 -2.38 -12.36
N LYS A 190 -26.11 -2.99 -11.29
CA LYS A 190 -26.90 -4.25 -11.37
C LYS A 190 -28.11 -4.17 -12.28
N SER A 191 -28.69 -2.98 -12.48
CA SER A 191 -29.80 -2.79 -13.41
C SER A 191 -29.45 -3.15 -14.86
N ASN A 192 -28.16 -3.06 -15.23
CA ASN A 192 -27.67 -3.45 -16.54
C ASN A 192 -27.50 -4.98 -16.67
N TYR A 193 -27.56 -5.69 -15.53
CA TYR A 193 -27.26 -7.13 -15.43
C TYR A 193 -28.31 -7.87 -14.61
N PRO A 194 -29.59 -7.88 -15.02
CA PRO A 194 -30.71 -8.39 -14.20
C PRO A 194 -30.62 -9.89 -13.90
N GLU A 195 -29.84 -10.65 -14.65
CA GLU A 195 -29.64 -12.09 -14.45
C GLU A 195 -28.41 -12.42 -13.59
N HIS A 196 -27.69 -11.40 -13.12
CA HIS A 196 -26.49 -11.59 -12.30
C HIS A 196 -26.76 -11.21 -10.85
N GLU A 197 -26.07 -11.89 -9.94
CA GLU A 197 -26.14 -11.61 -8.51
C GLU A 197 -24.74 -11.50 -7.90
N LEU A 198 -24.63 -10.64 -6.88
CA LEU A 198 -23.42 -10.51 -6.05
C LEU A 198 -23.64 -11.23 -4.72
N LYS A 199 -22.72 -12.11 -4.35
CA LYS A 199 -22.70 -12.81 -3.05
C LYS A 199 -21.41 -12.48 -2.33
N VAL A 200 -21.47 -12.32 -1.00
CA VAL A 200 -20.27 -12.15 -0.16
C VAL A 200 -19.95 -13.47 0.54
N LEU A 201 -18.74 -13.98 0.32
CA LEU A 201 -18.23 -15.19 0.99
C LEU A 201 -17.20 -14.79 2.05
N ASN A 202 -17.55 -15.00 3.32
CA ASN A 202 -16.61 -14.80 4.41
C ASN A 202 -15.59 -15.95 4.47
N VAL A 203 -14.30 -15.61 4.32
CA VAL A 203 -13.17 -16.55 4.33
C VAL A 203 -12.32 -16.43 5.60
N GLN A 204 -12.82 -15.73 6.62
CA GLN A 204 -12.10 -15.52 7.88
C GLN A 204 -11.67 -16.87 8.49
N ALA A 205 -10.43 -16.92 8.96
CA ALA A 205 -9.80 -18.10 9.56
C ALA A 205 -9.79 -19.38 8.68
N LYS A 206 -10.14 -19.27 7.40
CA LYS A 206 -10.06 -20.40 6.47
C LYS A 206 -8.66 -20.49 5.86
N SER A 207 -8.14 -21.71 5.75
CA SER A 207 -6.94 -21.95 4.96
C SER A 207 -7.22 -21.71 3.47
N LEU A 208 -6.18 -21.41 2.69
CA LEU A 208 -6.32 -21.26 1.24
C LEU A 208 -7.00 -22.50 0.59
N ASN A 209 -6.65 -23.70 1.03
CA ASN A 209 -7.30 -24.93 0.55
C ASN A 209 -8.79 -24.97 0.91
N SER A 210 -9.16 -24.54 2.12
CA SER A 210 -10.57 -24.47 2.53
C SER A 210 -11.36 -23.45 1.72
N ILE A 211 -10.74 -22.29 1.39
CA ILE A 211 -11.36 -21.28 0.52
C ILE A 211 -11.60 -21.84 -0.88
N ILE A 212 -10.58 -22.49 -1.46
CA ILE A 212 -10.67 -23.13 -2.77
C ILE A 212 -11.75 -24.20 -2.77
N THR A 213 -11.79 -25.05 -1.72
CA THR A 213 -12.80 -26.07 -1.57
C THR A 213 -14.20 -25.48 -1.51
N SER A 214 -14.45 -24.48 -0.66
CA SER A 214 -15.74 -23.78 -0.61
C SER A 214 -16.14 -23.23 -1.99
N ILE A 215 -15.25 -22.52 -2.69
CA ILE A 215 -15.56 -21.96 -4.00
C ILE A 215 -15.82 -23.06 -5.04
N CYS A 216 -15.08 -24.17 -5.02
CA CYS A 216 -15.23 -25.24 -6.02
C CYS A 216 -16.44 -26.14 -5.75
N TYR A 217 -16.83 -26.37 -4.50
CA TYR A 217 -17.90 -27.28 -4.12
C TYR A 217 -19.20 -26.58 -3.79
N ASP A 218 -19.16 -25.52 -2.98
CA ASP A 218 -20.34 -24.75 -2.58
C ASP A 218 -20.84 -23.86 -3.71
N TYR A 219 -19.88 -23.39 -4.54
CA TYR A 219 -20.12 -22.54 -5.70
C TYR A 219 -19.52 -23.24 -6.92
N ASN A 220 -20.35 -23.55 -7.88
CA ASN A 220 -19.90 -24.15 -9.14
C ASN A 220 -18.91 -23.22 -9.86
N ALA A 221 -17.63 -23.61 -9.91
CA ALA A 221 -16.54 -22.81 -10.48
C ALA A 221 -16.79 -22.34 -11.94
N TYR A 222 -17.67 -23.01 -12.68
CA TYR A 222 -18.07 -22.61 -14.04
C TYR A 222 -19.17 -21.55 -14.08
N LYS A 223 -19.83 -21.26 -12.96
CA LYS A 223 -20.91 -20.27 -12.85
C LYS A 223 -20.48 -18.99 -12.17
N HIS A 224 -19.28 -18.94 -11.61
CA HIS A 224 -18.84 -17.85 -10.75
C HIS A 224 -17.73 -17.01 -11.35
N ILE A 225 -17.76 -15.72 -10.98
CA ILE A 225 -16.65 -14.78 -11.09
C ILE A 225 -16.25 -14.44 -9.66
N VAL A 226 -14.97 -14.55 -9.32
CA VAL A 226 -14.48 -14.23 -7.98
C VAL A 226 -13.97 -12.80 -7.95
N ILE A 227 -14.46 -12.01 -7.00
CA ILE A 227 -14.01 -10.65 -6.71
C ILE A 227 -13.23 -10.67 -5.41
N ALA A 228 -11.96 -10.32 -5.45
CA ALA A 228 -11.10 -10.26 -4.28
C ALA A 228 -10.63 -8.82 -4.02
N PRO A 229 -11.33 -8.03 -3.18
CA PRO A 229 -10.94 -6.65 -2.89
C PRO A 229 -9.58 -6.54 -2.20
N LYS A 230 -9.20 -7.60 -1.47
CA LYS A 230 -7.88 -7.77 -0.86
C LYS A 230 -7.07 -8.79 -1.66
N TRP A 231 -5.76 -8.56 -1.76
CA TRP A 231 -4.85 -9.52 -2.41
C TRP A 231 -4.79 -10.83 -1.64
N ILE A 232 -5.04 -11.93 -2.33
CA ILE A 232 -4.88 -13.29 -1.82
C ILE A 232 -3.86 -14.01 -2.71
N PRO A 233 -2.66 -14.34 -2.20
CA PRO A 233 -1.60 -14.96 -2.98
C PRO A 233 -2.06 -16.27 -3.63
N PHE A 234 -1.69 -16.45 -4.89
CA PHE A 234 -1.92 -17.69 -5.65
C PHE A 234 -3.39 -18.13 -5.83
N LEU A 235 -4.36 -17.29 -5.44
CA LEU A 235 -5.77 -17.65 -5.58
C LEU A 235 -6.14 -17.91 -7.05
N SER A 236 -5.70 -17.04 -7.96
CA SER A 236 -5.96 -17.15 -9.41
C SER A 236 -5.35 -18.40 -10.04
N LEU A 237 -4.23 -18.92 -9.50
CA LEU A 237 -3.56 -20.11 -10.01
C LEU A 237 -4.26 -21.42 -9.65
N LYS A 238 -5.04 -21.43 -8.59
CA LYS A 238 -5.70 -22.64 -8.06
C LYS A 238 -7.19 -22.71 -8.36
N LEU A 239 -7.83 -21.57 -8.62
CA LEU A 239 -9.25 -21.52 -8.95
C LEU A 239 -9.45 -21.69 -10.46
N LYS A 240 -10.43 -22.51 -10.84
CA LYS A 240 -10.91 -22.59 -12.23
C LYS A 240 -11.84 -21.44 -12.60
N ALA A 241 -12.21 -20.60 -11.63
CA ALA A 241 -13.01 -19.40 -11.85
C ALA A 241 -12.08 -18.20 -12.17
N PRO A 242 -12.54 -17.25 -13.00
CA PRO A 242 -11.83 -15.99 -13.19
C PRO A 242 -11.82 -15.20 -11.88
N VAL A 243 -10.66 -14.63 -11.53
CA VAL A 243 -10.46 -13.86 -10.31
C VAL A 243 -10.10 -12.42 -10.68
N PHE A 244 -10.89 -11.48 -10.20
CA PHE A 244 -10.65 -10.05 -10.31
C PHE A 244 -10.23 -9.49 -8.96
N THR A 245 -9.09 -8.81 -8.93
CA THR A 245 -8.58 -8.20 -7.69
C THR A 245 -8.43 -6.70 -7.89
N SER A 246 -8.51 -5.96 -6.81
CA SER A 246 -8.22 -4.52 -6.82
C SER A 246 -6.78 -4.19 -7.25
N GLN A 247 -5.90 -5.19 -7.34
CA GLN A 247 -4.51 -5.02 -7.78
C GLN A 247 -4.37 -5.16 -9.31
N ASN A 248 -5.22 -5.94 -9.97
CA ASN A 248 -5.10 -6.19 -11.41
C ASN A 248 -5.34 -4.93 -12.27
N LEU A 249 -6.16 -3.97 -11.79
CA LEU A 249 -6.40 -2.72 -12.48
C LEU A 249 -5.23 -1.72 -12.36
N ALA A 250 -4.41 -1.83 -11.33
CA ALA A 250 -3.25 -0.96 -11.14
C ALA A 250 -2.08 -1.30 -12.08
N MET A 251 -2.10 -2.47 -12.72
CA MET A 251 -1.05 -2.94 -13.64
C MET A 251 -1.32 -2.60 -15.12
N THR A 252 -2.49 -2.06 -15.44
CA THR A 252 -2.92 -1.80 -16.84
C THR A 252 -2.87 -0.33 -17.25
N ASN A 253 -2.36 0.56 -16.39
CA ASN A 253 -2.19 2.00 -16.69
C ASN A 253 -0.72 2.41 -16.74
#